data_87cd07bfa5f07c5d552972731c1778eb
#
_entry.id   87cd07bfa5f07c5d552972731c1778eb
#
_cell.length_a   1.000
_cell.length_b   1.000
_cell.length_c   1.000
_cell.angle_alpha   90.00
_cell.angle_beta   90.00
_cell.angle_gamma   90.00
#
_symmetry.space_group_name_H-M   'P 1'
#
loop_
_entity.id
_entity.type
_entity.pdbx_description
1 polymer ?
#
loop_
_entity_poly.entity_id
_entity_poly.type
_entity_poly.pdbx_seq_one_letter_code
_entity_poly.pdbx_strand_id
1 'polypeptide(L)'
;MTFELPTLALSDWIGYFAASFTTLSFVPQFWLTWRTRNVNGISLGMYSVFTLGVALWLAYGLLLSAWPIVVANAITLSLALAILAMKLRYR
;
A
#
# COMPACT_ATOMS: atom_id res chain seq x y z
N MET A 1 10.82 -2.99 -21.43
CA MET A 1 11.56 -3.70 -20.39
C MET A 1 11.58 -5.18 -20.69
N THR A 2 12.77 -5.75 -20.69
CA THR A 2 12.91 -7.19 -20.88
C THR A 2 12.60 -7.89 -19.59
N PHE A 3 11.68 -8.84 -19.64
CA PHE A 3 11.33 -9.61 -18.48
C PHE A 3 12.21 -10.86 -18.42
N GLU A 4 13.06 -10.92 -17.43
CA GLU A 4 14.00 -12.03 -17.26
C GLU A 4 13.73 -12.77 -15.96
N LEU A 5 13.35 -14.02 -16.08
CA LEU A 5 13.26 -14.94 -14.97
C LEU A 5 14.39 -15.96 -15.09
N PRO A 6 14.93 -16.39 -13.97
CA PRO A 6 14.65 -16.06 -12.57
C PRO A 6 15.51 -14.96 -11.99
N THR A 7 16.30 -14.27 -12.82
CA THR A 7 17.25 -13.28 -12.30
C THR A 7 16.59 -11.93 -12.08
N LEU A 8 16.47 -11.54 -10.81
CA LEU A 8 16.05 -10.23 -10.43
C LEU A 8 17.27 -9.40 -10.08
N ALA A 9 17.26 -8.13 -10.46
CA ALA A 9 18.31 -7.21 -10.06
C ALA A 9 18.29 -7.00 -8.54
N LEU A 10 19.44 -6.61 -7.97
CA LEU A 10 19.53 -6.31 -6.55
C LEU A 10 18.49 -5.26 -6.14
N SER A 11 18.27 -4.25 -6.99
CA SER A 11 17.26 -3.23 -6.72
C SER A 11 15.86 -3.82 -6.58
N ASP A 12 15.53 -4.84 -7.37
CA ASP A 12 14.23 -5.50 -7.28
C ASP A 12 14.09 -6.24 -5.95
N TRP A 13 15.14 -6.92 -5.49
CA TRP A 13 15.12 -7.61 -4.21
C TRP A 13 14.94 -6.63 -3.05
N ILE A 14 15.69 -5.53 -3.08
CA ILE A 14 15.55 -4.48 -2.06
C ILE A 14 14.13 -3.93 -2.09
N GLY A 15 13.59 -3.70 -3.29
CA GLY A 15 12.22 -3.20 -3.45
C GLY A 15 11.19 -4.15 -2.85
N TYR A 16 11.30 -5.45 -3.11
CA TYR A 16 10.36 -6.41 -2.57
C TYR A 16 10.47 -6.55 -1.05
N PHE A 17 11.68 -6.53 -0.49
CA PHE A 17 11.85 -6.55 0.96
C PHE A 17 11.27 -5.30 1.60
N ALA A 18 11.59 -4.13 1.07
CA ALA A 18 11.07 -2.87 1.58
C ALA A 18 9.55 -2.84 1.50
N ALA A 19 9.00 -3.27 0.37
CA ALA A 19 7.56 -3.33 0.16
C ALA A 19 6.89 -4.26 1.16
N SER A 20 7.51 -5.39 1.45
CA SER A 20 6.97 -6.35 2.41
C SER A 20 6.84 -5.72 3.79
N PHE A 21 7.89 -5.03 4.26
CA PHE A 21 7.85 -4.38 5.56
C PHE A 21 6.80 -3.28 5.62
N THR A 22 6.77 -2.41 4.60
CA THR A 22 5.82 -1.28 4.61
C THR A 22 4.38 -1.76 4.49
N THR A 23 4.12 -2.75 3.64
CA THR A 23 2.78 -3.30 3.46
C THR A 23 2.31 -4.03 4.70
N LEU A 24 3.17 -4.88 5.27
CA LEU A 24 2.83 -5.63 6.48
C LEU A 24 2.55 -4.71 7.66
N SER A 25 3.15 -3.53 7.69
CA SER A 25 2.90 -2.58 8.77
C SER A 25 1.45 -2.08 8.80
N PHE A 26 0.74 -2.14 7.67
CA PHE A 26 -0.67 -1.76 7.60
C PHE A 26 -1.61 -2.85 8.05
N VAL A 27 -1.17 -4.10 8.04
CA VAL A 27 -2.04 -5.24 8.37
C VAL A 27 -2.57 -5.16 9.80
N PRO A 28 -1.73 -4.91 10.83
CA PRO A 28 -2.25 -4.75 12.19
C PRO A 28 -3.26 -3.61 12.31
N GLN A 29 -3.00 -2.48 11.64
CA GLN A 29 -3.91 -1.34 11.65
C GLN A 29 -5.26 -1.71 11.05
N PHE A 30 -5.24 -2.37 9.90
CA PHE A 30 -6.46 -2.82 9.23
C PHE A 30 -7.23 -3.79 10.12
N TRP A 31 -6.55 -4.78 10.67
CA TRP A 31 -7.16 -5.81 11.52
C TRP A 31 -7.79 -5.20 12.76
N LEU A 32 -7.05 -4.33 13.43
CA LEU A 32 -7.52 -3.69 14.65
C LEU A 32 -8.75 -2.82 14.36
N THR A 33 -8.71 -2.04 13.30
CA THR A 33 -9.81 -1.16 12.91
C THR A 33 -11.04 -1.98 12.53
N TRP A 34 -10.83 -3.05 11.79
CA TRP A 34 -11.91 -3.96 11.39
C TRP A 34 -12.59 -4.57 12.60
N ARG A 35 -11.78 -5.03 13.55
CA ARG A 35 -12.27 -5.73 14.73
C ARG A 35 -12.96 -4.81 15.73
N THR A 36 -12.36 -3.67 16.01
CA THR A 36 -12.85 -2.74 17.05
C THR A 36 -13.77 -1.67 16.51
N ARG A 37 -13.69 -1.39 15.21
CA ARG A 37 -14.40 -0.30 14.54
C ARG A 37 -14.06 1.07 15.14
N ASN A 38 -12.95 1.15 15.84
CA ASN A 38 -12.48 2.38 16.44
C ASN A 38 -11.57 3.10 15.45
N VAL A 39 -12.06 4.21 14.92
CA VAL A 39 -11.35 5.01 13.92
C VAL A 39 -10.89 6.36 14.47
N ASN A 40 -10.94 6.55 15.78
CA ASN A 40 -10.62 7.84 16.38
C ASN A 40 -9.18 8.30 16.15
N GLY A 41 -8.24 7.34 16.06
CA GLY A 41 -6.85 7.66 15.81
C GLY A 41 -6.49 7.88 14.35
N ILE A 42 -7.45 7.75 13.45
CA ILE A 42 -7.21 7.86 12.01
C ILE A 42 -7.58 9.25 11.53
N SER A 43 -6.59 9.97 10.96
CA SER A 43 -6.82 11.28 10.38
C SER A 43 -7.37 11.11 8.96
N LEU A 44 -8.59 11.61 8.74
CA LEU A 44 -9.21 11.55 7.42
C LEU A 44 -8.38 12.29 6.38
N GLY A 45 -7.91 13.50 6.72
CA GLY A 45 -7.11 14.29 5.79
C GLY A 45 -5.81 13.61 5.43
N MET A 46 -5.08 13.13 6.43
CA MET A 46 -3.81 12.46 6.20
C MET A 46 -3.96 11.20 5.36
N TYR A 47 -4.96 10.37 5.71
CA TYR A 47 -5.17 9.12 4.96
C TYR A 47 -5.65 9.38 3.53
N SER A 48 -6.43 10.43 3.31
CA SER A 48 -6.87 10.80 1.96
C SER A 48 -5.68 11.17 1.09
N VAL A 49 -4.79 12.03 1.60
CA VAL A 49 -3.59 12.43 0.87
C VAL A 49 -2.66 11.24 0.65
N PHE A 50 -2.47 10.43 1.68
CA PHE A 50 -1.65 9.22 1.60
C PHE A 50 -2.18 8.25 0.53
N THR A 51 -3.49 8.02 0.54
CA THR A 51 -4.13 7.10 -0.42
C THR A 51 -3.97 7.61 -1.84
N LEU A 52 -4.12 8.90 -2.06
CA LEU A 52 -3.89 9.50 -3.36
C LEU A 52 -2.43 9.32 -3.79
N GLY A 53 -1.50 9.53 -2.87
CA GLY A 53 -0.08 9.32 -3.16
C GLY A 53 0.22 7.87 -3.56
N VAL A 54 -0.35 6.92 -2.85
CA VAL A 54 -0.19 5.49 -3.16
C VAL A 54 -0.74 5.18 -4.55
N ALA A 55 -1.89 5.74 -4.89
CA ALA A 55 -2.49 5.54 -6.20
C ALA A 55 -1.60 6.10 -7.32
N LEU A 56 -1.00 7.26 -7.09
CA LEU A 56 -0.08 7.86 -8.06
C LEU A 56 1.20 7.04 -8.19
N TRP A 57 1.72 6.50 -7.08
CA TRP A 57 2.87 5.61 -7.11
C TRP A 57 2.58 4.32 -7.89
N LEU A 58 1.37 3.79 -7.72
CA LEU A 58 0.95 2.62 -8.47
C LEU A 58 0.94 2.92 -9.98
N ALA A 59 0.38 4.07 -10.38
CA ALA A 59 0.37 4.48 -11.77
C ALA A 59 1.81 4.64 -12.31
N TYR A 60 2.67 5.25 -11.53
CA TYR A 60 4.08 5.43 -11.89
C TYR A 60 4.77 4.07 -12.08
N GLY A 61 4.54 3.14 -11.16
CA GLY A 61 5.11 1.81 -11.26
C GLY A 61 4.63 1.05 -12.48
N LEU A 62 3.34 1.17 -12.81
CA LEU A 62 2.77 0.53 -13.99
C LEU A 62 3.39 1.08 -15.28
N LEU A 63 3.58 2.39 -15.35
CA LEU A 63 4.16 3.02 -16.53
C LEU A 63 5.61 2.60 -16.74
N LEU A 64 6.34 2.32 -15.67
CA LEU A 64 7.76 1.94 -15.76
C LEU A 64 7.97 0.43 -15.66
N SER A 65 6.90 -0.35 -15.55
CA SER A 65 6.97 -1.80 -15.33
C SER A 65 7.84 -2.14 -14.11
N ALA A 66 7.78 -1.30 -13.08
CA ALA A 66 8.53 -1.49 -11.85
C ALA A 66 7.71 -2.38 -10.91
N TRP A 67 7.83 -3.68 -11.08
CA TRP A 67 6.95 -4.65 -10.45
C TRP A 67 6.94 -4.63 -8.91
N PRO A 68 8.08 -4.43 -8.21
CA PRO A 68 8.01 -4.27 -6.76
C PRO A 68 7.12 -3.11 -6.32
N ILE A 69 7.20 -1.99 -7.04
CA ILE A 69 6.37 -0.82 -6.76
C ILE A 69 4.90 -1.13 -7.05
N VAL A 70 4.63 -1.81 -8.17
CA VAL A 70 3.27 -2.18 -8.56
C VAL A 70 2.63 -3.09 -7.51
N VAL A 71 3.30 -4.16 -7.14
CA VAL A 71 2.76 -5.13 -6.18
C VAL A 71 2.53 -4.48 -4.82
N ALA A 72 3.54 -3.76 -4.32
CA ALA A 72 3.45 -3.11 -3.01
C ALA A 72 2.32 -2.10 -2.96
N ASN A 73 2.24 -1.24 -3.96
CA ASN A 73 1.26 -0.16 -3.92
C ASN A 73 -0.16 -0.66 -4.22
N ALA A 74 -0.30 -1.73 -5.00
CA ALA A 74 -1.61 -2.35 -5.21
C ALA A 74 -2.17 -2.88 -3.90
N ILE A 75 -1.34 -3.58 -3.11
CA ILE A 75 -1.76 -4.13 -1.83
C ILE A 75 -2.01 -3.00 -0.82
N THR A 76 -1.07 -2.05 -0.74
CA THR A 76 -1.19 -0.92 0.18
C THR A 76 -2.41 -0.07 -0.14
N LEU A 77 -2.68 0.17 -1.42
CA LEU A 77 -3.86 0.93 -1.84
C LEU A 77 -5.14 0.24 -1.37
N SER A 78 -5.21 -1.07 -1.54
CA SER A 78 -6.37 -1.84 -1.10
C SER A 78 -6.59 -1.70 0.40
N LEU A 79 -5.53 -1.83 1.20
CA LEU A 79 -5.60 -1.69 2.65
C LEU A 79 -5.96 -0.25 3.06
N ALA A 80 -5.33 0.74 2.41
CA ALA A 80 -5.58 2.15 2.72
C ALA A 80 -7.02 2.54 2.39
N LEU A 81 -7.54 2.07 1.25
CA LEU A 81 -8.93 2.33 0.89
C LEU A 81 -9.90 1.68 1.87
N ALA A 82 -9.59 0.47 2.34
CA ALA A 82 -10.43 -0.20 3.33
C ALA A 82 -10.43 0.57 4.65
N ILE A 83 -9.27 1.03 5.11
CA ILE A 83 -9.16 1.81 6.33
C ILE A 83 -9.90 3.14 6.19
N LEU A 84 -9.73 3.81 5.05
CA LEU A 84 -10.39 5.08 4.78
C LEU A 84 -11.90 4.91 4.74
N ALA A 85 -12.38 3.85 4.09
CA ALA A 85 -13.81 3.55 4.05
C ALA A 85 -14.37 3.32 5.45
N MET A 86 -13.62 2.61 6.32
CA MET A 86 -14.03 2.41 7.70
C MET A 86 -14.04 3.72 8.48
N LYS A 87 -13.07 4.61 8.24
CA LYS A 87 -13.05 5.93 8.87
C LYS A 87 -14.31 6.73 8.51
N LEU A 88 -14.70 6.69 7.25
CA LEU A 88 -15.89 7.40 6.79
C LEU A 88 -17.17 6.79 7.34
N ARG A 89 -17.17 5.47 7.53
CA ARG A 89 -18.36 4.76 7.99
C ARG A 89 -18.57 4.84 9.50
N TYR A 90 -17.48 4.75 10.27
CA TYR A 90 -17.58 4.61 11.73
C TYR A 90 -17.19 5.86 12.52
N ARG A 91 -16.85 6.94 11.85
CA ARG A 91 -16.42 8.18 12.51
C ARG A 91 -17.46 8.80 13.45
#